data_359c34d3051a140b0be6355588b446b6
#
_entry.id   359c34d3051a140b0be6355588b446b6
#
_cell.length_a   1.000
_cell.length_b   1.000
_cell.length_c   1.000
_cell.angle_alpha   90.00
_cell.angle_beta   90.00
_cell.angle_gamma   90.00
#
_symmetry.space_group_name_H-M   'P 1'
#
loop_
_entity.id
_entity.type
_entity.pdbx_description
1 polymer ?
#
loop_
_entity_poly.entity_id
_entity_poly.type
_entity_poly.pdbx_seq_one_letter_code
_entity_poly.pdbx_strand_id
1 'polypeptide(L)'
;SVVGEKITYSMEKAIELGIPFIIFCTSGGARMQEGIISLMQMAKTTAAVAKLNKAGILYISVLTDPTYGGVTASFASIADIVLAEPGAMIGFAGQRVIKQTIGQELPEGFQTSEFLLEHGFIDEIVERKDMKSMLYKLVKFHKRSDV
;
A
#
# COMPACT_ATOMS: atom_id res chain seq x y z
N SER A 1 6.61 -10.83 -11.42
CA SER A 1 7.49 -9.77 -12.00
C SER A 1 6.69 -8.74 -12.81
N VAL A 2 5.75 -9.16 -13.64
CA VAL A 2 4.94 -8.24 -14.48
C VAL A 2 4.26 -7.14 -13.66
N VAL A 3 3.73 -7.43 -12.49
CA VAL A 3 3.07 -6.45 -11.62
C VAL A 3 4.08 -5.38 -11.15
N GLY A 4 5.27 -5.80 -10.69
CA GLY A 4 6.31 -4.88 -10.26
C GLY A 4 6.80 -3.97 -11.39
N GLU A 5 6.92 -4.50 -12.63
CA GLU A 5 7.22 -3.71 -13.82
C GLU A 5 6.18 -2.63 -14.06
N LYS A 6 4.89 -3.02 -14.07
CA LYS A 6 3.78 -2.08 -14.31
C LYS A 6 3.72 -0.97 -13.26
N ILE A 7 3.88 -1.33 -11.97
CA ILE A 7 3.87 -0.35 -10.88
C ILE A 7 5.03 0.62 -11.03
N THR A 8 6.26 0.12 -11.22
CA THR A 8 7.44 0.96 -11.43
C THR A 8 7.28 1.90 -12.61
N TYR A 9 6.87 1.37 -13.76
CA TYR A 9 6.61 2.18 -14.95
C TYR A 9 5.56 3.26 -14.72
N SER A 10 4.47 2.92 -14.02
CA SER A 10 3.40 3.89 -13.71
C SER A 10 3.87 5.00 -12.76
N MET A 11 4.72 4.66 -11.77
CA MET A 11 5.33 5.66 -10.89
C MET A 11 6.28 6.59 -11.65
N GLU A 12 7.13 6.04 -12.51
CA GLU A 12 8.03 6.83 -13.35
C GLU A 12 7.24 7.73 -14.30
N LYS A 13 6.13 7.24 -14.84
CA LYS A 13 5.25 8.05 -15.67
C LYS A 13 4.55 9.17 -14.91
N ALA A 14 4.15 8.93 -13.66
CA ALA A 14 3.60 9.98 -12.79
C ALA A 14 4.63 11.10 -12.53
N ILE A 15 5.91 10.74 -12.36
CA ILE A 15 7.00 11.73 -12.24
C ILE A 15 7.14 12.56 -13.52
N GLU A 16 7.18 11.92 -14.69
CA GLU A 16 7.29 12.62 -15.98
C GLU A 16 6.14 13.61 -16.21
N LEU A 17 4.93 13.22 -15.80
CA LEU A 17 3.73 14.02 -15.97
C LEU A 17 3.50 15.06 -14.85
N GLY A 18 4.25 14.99 -13.75
CA GLY A 18 4.09 15.85 -12.58
C GLY A 18 2.73 15.68 -11.89
N ILE A 19 2.17 14.46 -11.90
CA ILE A 19 0.84 14.17 -11.33
C ILE A 19 0.94 13.23 -10.12
N PRO A 20 0.00 13.31 -9.15
CA PRO A 20 -0.06 12.37 -8.03
C PRO A 20 -0.20 10.92 -8.50
N PHE A 21 0.41 10.00 -7.75
CA PHE A 21 0.29 8.56 -7.96
C PHE A 21 -0.63 7.95 -6.91
N ILE A 22 -1.68 7.25 -7.34
CA ILE A 22 -2.63 6.58 -6.46
C ILE A 22 -2.68 5.11 -6.84
N ILE A 23 -2.57 4.21 -5.85
CA ILE A 23 -2.67 2.77 -6.07
C ILE A 23 -3.69 2.14 -5.12
N PHE A 24 -4.51 1.24 -5.65
CA PHE A 24 -5.37 0.36 -4.86
C PHE A 24 -4.70 -1.01 -4.75
N CYS A 25 -4.48 -1.45 -3.51
CA CYS A 25 -3.77 -2.69 -3.22
C CYS A 25 -4.74 -3.77 -2.76
N THR A 26 -4.68 -4.93 -3.44
CA THR A 26 -5.27 -6.17 -2.98
C THR A 26 -4.34 -7.31 -3.34
N SER A 27 -3.97 -8.16 -2.38
CA SER A 27 -3.04 -9.26 -2.62
C SER A 27 -3.04 -10.27 -1.48
N GLY A 28 -3.08 -11.55 -1.82
CA GLY A 28 -2.82 -12.64 -0.87
C GLY A 28 -1.32 -12.88 -0.60
N GLY A 29 -0.42 -12.15 -1.26
CA GLY A 29 1.03 -12.27 -1.14
C GLY A 29 1.75 -12.50 -2.47
N ALA A 30 3.07 -12.68 -2.41
CA ALA A 30 3.90 -12.91 -3.58
C ALA A 30 3.71 -14.34 -4.13
N ARG A 31 3.78 -14.48 -5.45
CA ARG A 31 3.73 -15.78 -6.11
C ARG A 31 5.04 -16.54 -5.90
N MET A 32 5.03 -17.55 -5.05
CA MET A 32 6.22 -18.32 -4.71
C MET A 32 6.84 -19.07 -5.91
N GLN A 33 6.04 -19.42 -6.91
CA GLN A 33 6.51 -20.08 -8.14
C GLN A 33 7.44 -19.22 -8.98
N GLU A 34 7.43 -17.89 -8.81
CA GLU A 34 8.39 -16.99 -9.44
C GLU A 34 9.75 -16.95 -8.70
N GLY A 35 9.89 -17.64 -7.57
CA GLY A 35 11.12 -17.71 -6.80
C GLY A 35 11.62 -16.33 -6.35
N ILE A 36 12.94 -16.16 -6.33
CA ILE A 36 13.56 -14.90 -5.88
C ILE A 36 13.18 -13.68 -6.72
N ILE A 37 12.74 -13.88 -7.96
CA ILE A 37 12.32 -12.77 -8.84
C ILE A 37 11.13 -12.04 -8.24
N SER A 38 10.20 -12.73 -7.56
CA SER A 38 9.08 -12.10 -6.87
C SER A 38 9.52 -11.21 -5.70
N LEU A 39 10.56 -11.62 -4.97
CA LEU A 39 11.13 -10.83 -3.88
C LEU A 39 11.87 -9.60 -4.41
N MET A 40 12.57 -9.72 -5.53
CA MET A 40 13.28 -8.60 -6.16
C MET A 40 12.33 -7.51 -6.65
N GLN A 41 11.04 -7.82 -6.87
CA GLN A 41 10.03 -6.80 -7.18
C GLN A 41 9.80 -5.83 -6.02
N MET A 42 9.96 -6.28 -4.77
CA MET A 42 9.86 -5.40 -3.60
C MET A 42 10.94 -4.31 -3.65
N ALA A 43 12.20 -4.68 -3.91
CA ALA A 43 13.28 -3.72 -4.06
C ALA A 43 13.03 -2.75 -5.23
N LYS A 44 12.55 -3.27 -6.36
CA LYS A 44 12.27 -2.48 -7.56
C LYS A 44 11.19 -1.43 -7.33
N THR A 45 10.06 -1.82 -6.77
CA THR A 45 8.94 -0.90 -6.49
C THR A 45 9.29 0.11 -5.40
N THR A 46 10.02 -0.31 -4.36
CA THR A 46 10.51 0.60 -3.31
C THR A 46 11.49 1.64 -3.86
N ALA A 47 12.37 1.25 -4.78
CA ALA A 47 13.24 2.21 -5.46
C ALA A 47 12.45 3.23 -6.31
N ALA A 48 11.34 2.81 -6.92
CA ALA A 48 10.44 3.72 -7.64
C ALA A 48 9.73 4.71 -6.69
N VAL A 49 9.30 4.26 -5.50
CA VAL A 49 8.76 5.16 -4.47
C VAL A 49 9.80 6.19 -4.04
N ALA A 50 11.05 5.81 -3.84
CA ALA A 50 12.12 6.76 -3.53
C ALA A 50 12.31 7.83 -4.62
N LYS A 51 12.10 7.46 -5.91
CA LYS A 51 12.10 8.43 -7.00
C LYS A 51 10.91 9.41 -6.92
N LEU A 52 9.69 8.91 -6.60
CA LEU A 52 8.51 9.74 -6.38
C LEU A 52 8.78 10.79 -5.27
N ASN A 53 9.28 10.34 -4.12
CA ASN A 53 9.61 11.22 -3.00
C ASN A 53 10.63 12.29 -3.40
N LYS A 54 11.71 11.89 -4.09
CA LYS A 54 12.73 12.84 -4.56
C LYS A 54 12.16 13.87 -5.54
N ALA A 55 11.21 13.48 -6.37
CA ALA A 55 10.51 14.37 -7.31
C ALA A 55 9.41 15.21 -6.63
N GLY A 56 9.07 14.93 -5.36
CA GLY A 56 8.00 15.58 -4.62
C GLY A 56 6.61 15.29 -5.20
N ILE A 57 6.42 14.10 -5.73
CA ILE A 57 5.13 13.63 -6.26
C ILE A 57 4.35 12.94 -5.14
N LEU A 58 3.15 13.42 -4.86
CA LEU A 58 2.25 12.82 -3.87
C LEU A 58 1.95 11.36 -4.24
N TYR A 59 2.17 10.46 -3.28
CA TYR A 59 1.84 9.06 -3.39
C TYR A 59 0.79 8.65 -2.36
N ILE A 60 -0.36 8.13 -2.81
CA ILE A 60 -1.44 7.62 -1.95
C ILE A 60 -1.62 6.13 -2.21
N SER A 61 -1.62 5.33 -1.16
CA SER A 61 -1.95 3.90 -1.19
C SER A 61 -3.30 3.67 -0.53
N VAL A 62 -4.15 2.87 -1.17
CA VAL A 62 -5.45 2.44 -0.63
C VAL A 62 -5.41 0.93 -0.45
N LEU A 63 -5.45 0.48 0.79
CA LEU A 63 -5.38 -0.94 1.16
C LEU A 63 -6.79 -1.52 1.21
N THR A 64 -7.05 -2.53 0.40
CA THR A 64 -8.33 -3.24 0.36
C THR A 64 -8.19 -4.67 0.88
N ASP A 65 -9.30 -5.35 1.11
CA ASP A 65 -9.30 -6.71 1.63
C ASP A 65 -9.02 -7.76 0.56
N PRO A 66 -8.05 -8.66 0.77
CA PRO A 66 -6.95 -8.58 1.71
C PRO A 66 -5.71 -7.88 1.11
N THR A 67 -4.81 -7.35 1.95
CA THR A 67 -3.50 -6.89 1.50
C THR A 67 -2.40 -7.51 2.35
N TYR A 68 -1.72 -8.54 1.82
CA TYR A 68 -0.75 -9.35 2.54
C TYR A 68 0.61 -9.45 1.86
N GLY A 69 1.58 -9.96 2.59
CA GLY A 69 2.87 -10.41 2.11
C GLY A 69 3.79 -9.30 1.61
N GLY A 70 4.50 -9.57 0.53
CA GLY A 70 5.44 -8.63 -0.07
C GLY A 70 4.83 -7.33 -0.57
N VAL A 71 3.52 -7.29 -0.84
CA VAL A 71 2.80 -6.06 -1.21
C VAL A 71 2.76 -5.12 -0.01
N THR A 72 2.28 -5.58 1.15
CA THR A 72 2.30 -4.80 2.39
C THR A 72 3.71 -4.41 2.79
N ALA A 73 4.67 -5.35 2.73
CA ALA A 73 6.06 -5.11 3.11
C ALA A 73 6.86 -4.26 2.11
N SER A 74 6.24 -3.68 1.11
CA SER A 74 6.91 -2.83 0.12
C SER A 74 6.06 -1.60 -0.23
N PHE A 75 5.70 -1.42 -1.47
CA PHE A 75 5.06 -0.20 -1.97
C PHE A 75 3.75 0.16 -1.27
N ALA A 76 2.98 -0.81 -0.74
CA ALA A 76 1.67 -0.53 -0.17
C ALA A 76 1.71 0.28 1.15
N SER A 77 2.74 0.07 1.99
CA SER A 77 2.85 0.71 3.31
C SER A 77 3.79 1.91 3.40
N ILE A 78 4.48 2.24 2.30
CA ILE A 78 5.48 3.33 2.26
C ILE A 78 5.04 4.53 1.44
N ALA A 79 3.73 4.68 1.23
CA ALA A 79 3.15 5.87 0.61
C ALA A 79 3.19 7.08 1.55
N ASP A 80 3.03 8.28 1.02
CA ASP A 80 2.91 9.51 1.82
C ASP A 80 1.61 9.50 2.62
N ILE A 81 0.54 8.90 2.07
CA ILE A 81 -0.74 8.71 2.73
C ILE A 81 -1.21 7.28 2.48
N VAL A 82 -1.53 6.57 3.56
CA VAL A 82 -2.02 5.19 3.51
C VAL A 82 -3.45 5.15 4.02
N LEU A 83 -4.39 4.88 3.12
CA LEU A 83 -5.80 4.68 3.42
C LEU A 83 -6.14 3.20 3.45
N ALA A 84 -7.19 2.82 4.17
CA ALA A 84 -7.74 1.47 4.12
C ALA A 84 -9.27 1.46 4.03
N GLU A 85 -9.83 0.39 3.48
CA GLU A 85 -11.28 0.14 3.59
C GLU A 85 -11.61 -0.45 4.97
N PRO A 86 -12.83 -0.21 5.51
CA PRO A 86 -13.25 -0.78 6.79
C PRO A 86 -13.14 -2.32 6.80
N GLY A 87 -12.62 -2.87 7.88
CA GLY A 87 -12.50 -4.32 8.08
C GLY A 87 -11.48 -5.01 7.18
N ALA A 88 -10.72 -4.28 6.35
CA ALA A 88 -9.73 -4.88 5.46
C ALA A 88 -8.64 -5.58 6.27
N MET A 89 -8.31 -6.81 5.85
CA MET A 89 -7.26 -7.61 6.45
C MET A 89 -5.91 -7.25 5.84
N ILE A 90 -5.02 -6.71 6.63
CA ILE A 90 -3.74 -6.13 6.18
C ILE A 90 -2.60 -6.66 7.06
N GLY A 91 -1.58 -7.24 6.47
CA GLY A 91 -0.45 -7.78 7.22
C GLY A 91 0.61 -8.41 6.34
N PHE A 92 1.69 -8.91 6.96
CA PHE A 92 2.71 -9.65 6.22
C PHE A 92 2.34 -11.13 6.09
N ALA A 93 2.22 -11.83 7.21
CA ALA A 93 1.77 -13.22 7.24
C ALA A 93 0.30 -13.28 7.65
N GLY A 94 -0.47 -14.20 7.05
CA GLY A 94 -1.86 -14.41 7.45
C GLY A 94 -1.97 -14.90 8.90
N GLN A 95 -3.06 -14.57 9.57
CA GLN A 95 -3.31 -14.92 10.99
C GLN A 95 -3.12 -16.41 11.29
N ARG A 96 -3.56 -17.30 10.38
CA ARG A 96 -3.41 -18.75 10.53
C ARG A 96 -1.93 -19.14 10.63
N VAL A 97 -1.08 -18.58 9.77
CA VAL A 97 0.36 -18.86 9.77
C VAL A 97 1.00 -18.38 11.06
N ILE A 98 0.64 -17.17 11.49
CA ILE A 98 1.15 -16.60 12.74
C ILE A 98 0.76 -17.47 13.93
N LYS A 99 -0.52 -17.80 14.10
CA LYS A 99 -1.01 -18.67 15.18
C LYS A 99 -0.28 -20.02 15.22
N GLN A 100 -0.09 -20.64 14.07
CA GLN A 100 0.61 -21.91 13.97
C GLN A 100 2.11 -21.80 14.33
N THR A 101 2.72 -20.64 14.07
CA THR A 101 4.16 -20.43 14.32
C THR A 101 4.44 -20.08 15.77
N ILE A 102 3.66 -19.18 16.37
CA ILE A 102 3.90 -18.71 17.74
C ILE A 102 3.15 -19.52 18.80
N GLY A 103 2.14 -20.33 18.40
CA GLY A 103 1.35 -21.16 19.32
C GLY A 103 0.51 -20.35 20.34
N GLN A 104 0.22 -19.09 20.06
CA GLN A 104 -0.56 -18.20 20.93
C GLN A 104 -1.77 -17.64 20.21
N GLU A 105 -2.80 -17.28 20.97
CA GLU A 105 -3.94 -16.53 20.44
C GLU A 105 -3.51 -15.11 20.09
N LEU A 106 -4.05 -14.61 18.98
CA LEU A 106 -3.79 -13.26 18.51
C LEU A 106 -4.74 -12.27 19.21
N PRO A 107 -4.34 -11.01 19.40
CA PRO A 107 -5.22 -9.98 19.91
C PRO A 107 -6.51 -9.88 19.08
N GLU A 108 -7.60 -9.45 19.72
CA GLU A 108 -8.85 -9.19 19.02
C GLU A 108 -8.65 -8.13 17.94
N GLY A 109 -9.25 -8.34 16.77
CA GLY A 109 -9.11 -7.45 15.63
C GLY A 109 -7.72 -7.41 14.97
N PHE A 110 -6.79 -8.25 15.40
CA PHE A 110 -5.43 -8.26 14.87
C PHE A 110 -5.39 -8.29 13.33
N GLN A 111 -4.61 -7.40 12.73
CA GLN A 111 -4.49 -7.17 11.28
C GLN A 111 -5.73 -6.57 10.59
N THR A 112 -6.78 -6.18 11.29
CA THR A 112 -7.84 -5.38 10.65
C THR A 112 -7.37 -3.94 10.42
N SER A 113 -8.00 -3.25 9.48
CA SER A 113 -7.73 -1.82 9.26
C SER A 113 -7.92 -0.98 10.53
N GLU A 114 -8.91 -1.32 11.37
CA GLU A 114 -9.16 -0.66 12.65
C GLU A 114 -7.98 -0.83 13.61
N PHE A 115 -7.47 -2.05 13.72
CA PHE A 115 -6.28 -2.34 14.52
C PHE A 115 -5.05 -1.56 14.01
N LEU A 116 -4.87 -1.50 12.70
CA LEU A 116 -3.75 -0.79 12.09
C LEU A 116 -3.84 0.73 12.29
N LEU A 117 -5.05 1.29 12.24
CA LEU A 117 -5.27 2.72 12.51
C LEU A 117 -4.93 3.06 13.95
N GLU A 118 -5.40 2.26 14.91
CA GLU A 118 -5.10 2.45 16.34
C GLU A 118 -3.60 2.39 16.65
N HIS A 119 -2.86 1.56 15.89
CA HIS A 119 -1.42 1.39 16.06
C HIS A 119 -0.57 2.30 15.15
N GLY A 120 -1.19 3.20 14.39
CA GLY A 120 -0.50 4.19 13.56
C GLY A 120 0.16 3.63 12.29
N PHE A 121 -0.30 2.50 11.77
CA PHE A 121 0.20 1.91 10.53
C PHE A 121 -0.50 2.44 9.27
N ILE A 122 -1.68 3.01 9.42
CA ILE A 122 -2.43 3.68 8.36
C ILE A 122 -2.94 5.04 8.87
N ASP A 123 -3.28 5.94 7.94
CA ASP A 123 -3.67 7.31 8.27
C ASP A 123 -5.18 7.46 8.47
N GLU A 124 -5.99 6.71 7.70
CA GLU A 124 -7.45 6.85 7.76
C GLU A 124 -8.15 5.61 7.21
N ILE A 125 -9.35 5.31 7.74
CA ILE A 125 -10.27 4.30 7.21
C ILE A 125 -11.37 5.01 6.45
N VAL A 126 -11.55 4.62 5.18
CA VAL A 126 -12.48 5.29 4.26
C VAL A 126 -13.39 4.26 3.60
N GLU A 127 -14.69 4.43 3.74
CA GLU A 127 -15.65 3.59 3.03
C GLU A 127 -15.54 3.78 1.50
N ARG A 128 -15.75 2.70 0.76
CA ARG A 128 -15.65 2.70 -0.71
C ARG A 128 -16.51 3.77 -1.37
N LYS A 129 -17.70 4.02 -0.85
CA LYS A 129 -18.62 5.06 -1.37
C LYS A 129 -18.03 6.47 -1.23
N ASP A 130 -17.20 6.71 -0.20
CA ASP A 130 -16.62 8.02 0.11
C ASP A 130 -15.19 8.19 -0.42
N MET A 131 -14.58 7.09 -0.90
CA MET A 131 -13.19 7.04 -1.34
C MET A 131 -12.88 8.08 -2.43
N LYS A 132 -13.75 8.23 -3.42
CA LYS A 132 -13.57 9.23 -4.49
C LYS A 132 -13.49 10.66 -3.94
N SER A 133 -14.36 10.99 -2.98
CA SER A 133 -14.39 12.34 -2.39
C SER A 133 -13.17 12.59 -1.51
N MET A 134 -12.72 11.58 -0.77
CA MET A 134 -11.51 11.64 0.03
C MET A 134 -10.26 11.84 -0.83
N LEU A 135 -10.07 11.02 -1.84
CA LEU A 135 -8.95 11.15 -2.78
C LEU A 135 -8.93 12.52 -3.47
N TYR A 136 -10.09 13.02 -3.89
CA TYR A 136 -10.19 14.36 -4.47
C TYR A 136 -9.73 15.45 -3.49
N LYS A 137 -10.16 15.39 -2.23
CA LYS A 137 -9.75 16.34 -1.18
C LYS A 137 -8.24 16.31 -0.96
N LEU A 138 -7.66 15.10 -0.82
CA LEU A 138 -6.23 14.91 -0.61
C LEU A 138 -5.40 15.46 -1.77
N VAL A 139 -5.76 15.11 -3.00
CA VAL A 139 -5.08 15.59 -4.20
C VAL A 139 -5.20 17.11 -4.33
N LYS A 140 -6.38 17.67 -4.07
CA LYS A 140 -6.59 19.12 -4.11
C LYS A 140 -5.77 19.86 -3.06
N PHE A 141 -5.70 19.32 -1.85
CA PHE A 141 -4.93 19.91 -0.74
C PHE A 141 -3.43 19.95 -1.02
N HIS A 142 -2.91 18.88 -1.65
CA HIS A 142 -1.48 18.76 -1.99
C HIS A 142 -1.11 19.28 -3.39
N LYS A 143 -2.07 19.87 -4.10
CA LYS A 143 -1.77 20.50 -5.39
C LYS A 143 -0.77 21.64 -5.16
N ARG A 144 0.40 21.55 -5.79
CA ARG A 144 1.35 22.66 -5.81
C ARG A 144 0.66 23.88 -6.40
N SER A 145 0.67 25.00 -5.68
CA SER A 145 0.35 26.30 -6.28
C SER A 145 1.43 26.56 -7.30
N ASP A 146 1.04 26.73 -8.56
CA ASP A 146 1.95 27.26 -9.57
C ASP A 146 2.40 28.65 -9.05
N VAL A 147 3.66 28.75 -8.63
CA VAL A 147 4.31 30.01 -8.29
C VAL A 147 4.80 30.65 -9.59
#